data_3b589939a25e0188b1fab230a73824e6
#
_entry.id   3b589939a25e0188b1fab230a73824e6
#
_cell.length_a   1.000
_cell.length_b   1.000
_cell.length_c   1.000
_cell.angle_alpha   90.00
_cell.angle_beta   90.00
_cell.angle_gamma   90.00
#
_symmetry.space_group_name_H-M   'P 1'
#
loop_
_entity.id
_entity.type
_entity.pdbx_description
1 polymer ?
#
loop_
_entity_poly.entity_id
_entity_poly.type
_entity_poly.pdbx_seq_one_letter_code
_entity_poly.pdbx_strand_id
1 'polypeptide(L)'
;MRDTKERIQSEALRLFAENGYQAVTVEQIAAAVGIKAPSLYKHYSGKRAIFDGIVHQMEARDLQQARRYQMPEENGTAENPAGETATMERVCAFSRAQFRDWTEDKFLSRFRRMLTLEQYRDPEMARMYDQYLSAGPVGYLTDIFRPGVDSREEARLLALAFYGPMFLLYSLYDSGERNAAALLDRHMARFAKEHPALAVRTQKEG
;
A
#
# COMPACT_ATOMS: atom_id res chain seq x y z
N MET A 1 15.37 1.21 24.14
CA MET A 1 15.55 0.00 23.29
C MET A 1 14.58 -0.05 22.10
N ARG A 2 13.31 0.33 22.25
CA ARG A 2 12.33 0.43 21.14
C ARG A 2 12.78 1.42 20.06
N ASP A 3 13.24 2.59 20.47
CA ASP A 3 13.75 3.66 19.61
C ASP A 3 14.90 3.21 18.66
N THR A 4 15.86 2.43 19.14
CA THR A 4 17.01 2.00 18.33
C THR A 4 16.61 1.02 17.22
N LYS A 5 15.67 0.09 17.48
CA LYS A 5 15.17 -0.83 16.44
C LYS A 5 14.43 -0.08 15.33
N GLU A 6 13.57 0.87 15.73
CA GLU A 6 12.81 1.71 14.80
C GLU A 6 13.74 2.61 13.96
N ARG A 7 14.78 3.16 14.56
CA ARG A 7 15.80 3.93 13.85
C ARG A 7 16.58 3.07 12.84
N ILE A 8 16.94 1.84 13.21
CA ILE A 8 17.60 0.90 12.29
C ILE A 8 16.69 0.60 11.09
N GLN A 9 15.42 0.28 11.31
CA GLN A 9 14.46 0.03 10.23
C GLN A 9 14.27 1.27 9.34
N SER A 10 14.12 2.45 9.93
CA SER A 10 13.91 3.70 9.19
C SER A 10 15.10 4.06 8.30
N GLU A 11 16.33 3.93 8.80
CA GLU A 11 17.54 4.19 8.03
C GLU A 11 17.82 3.10 6.98
N ALA A 12 17.58 1.83 7.32
CA ALA A 12 17.68 0.74 6.36
C ALA A 12 16.70 0.94 5.20
N LEU A 13 15.44 1.24 5.49
CA LEU A 13 14.43 1.49 4.46
C LEU A 13 14.77 2.71 3.60
N ARG A 14 15.34 3.76 4.18
CA ARG A 14 15.83 4.92 3.41
C ARG A 14 16.91 4.50 2.43
N LEU A 15 17.92 3.77 2.90
CA LEU A 15 19.01 3.30 2.06
C LEU A 15 18.53 2.33 0.97
N PHE A 16 17.61 1.42 1.31
CA PHE A 16 17.00 0.49 0.33
C PHE A 16 16.23 1.22 -0.77
N ALA A 17 15.49 2.28 -0.40
CA ALA A 17 14.73 3.09 -1.35
C ALA A 17 15.61 3.96 -2.26
N GLU A 18 16.82 4.32 -1.81
CA GLU A 18 17.78 5.16 -2.57
C GLU A 18 18.71 4.31 -3.44
N ASN A 19 19.17 3.16 -2.96
CA ASN A 19 20.26 2.39 -3.58
C ASN A 19 19.85 0.98 -4.04
N GLY A 20 18.64 0.55 -3.71
CA GLY A 20 18.20 -0.83 -3.86
C GLY A 20 18.62 -1.72 -2.67
N TYR A 21 17.84 -2.77 -2.42
CA TYR A 21 18.06 -3.68 -1.30
C TYR A 21 19.41 -4.39 -1.38
N GLN A 22 19.78 -4.89 -2.57
CA GLN A 22 20.99 -5.70 -2.75
C GLN A 22 22.28 -4.91 -2.48
N ALA A 23 22.33 -3.65 -2.89
CA ALA A 23 23.53 -2.82 -2.79
C ALA A 23 23.85 -2.35 -1.36
N VAL A 24 22.89 -2.39 -0.45
CA VAL A 24 23.04 -1.88 0.93
C VAL A 24 23.62 -2.95 1.84
N THR A 25 24.62 -2.59 2.67
CA THR A 25 25.25 -3.47 3.66
C THR A 25 24.83 -3.11 5.09
N VAL A 26 25.03 -4.07 6.03
CA VAL A 26 24.74 -3.83 7.46
C VAL A 26 25.64 -2.74 8.04
N GLU A 27 26.88 -2.62 7.57
CA GLU A 27 27.82 -1.58 7.97
C GLU A 27 27.35 -0.18 7.56
N GLN A 28 26.80 -0.05 6.35
CA GLN A 28 26.20 1.21 5.88
C GLN A 28 24.98 1.59 6.71
N ILE A 29 24.12 0.62 7.06
CA ILE A 29 22.97 0.85 7.93
C ILE A 29 23.43 1.28 9.34
N ALA A 30 24.41 0.59 9.92
CA ALA A 30 24.97 0.93 11.22
C ALA A 30 25.56 2.34 11.24
N ALA A 31 26.33 2.70 10.20
CA ALA A 31 26.88 4.04 10.03
C ALA A 31 25.79 5.11 9.93
N ALA A 32 24.72 4.87 9.16
CA ALA A 32 23.61 5.81 9.00
C ALA A 32 22.83 6.03 10.32
N VAL A 33 22.72 4.99 11.17
CA VAL A 33 22.12 5.10 12.52
C VAL A 33 23.08 5.77 13.52
N GLY A 34 24.37 5.85 13.21
CA GLY A 34 25.40 6.37 14.12
C GLY A 34 25.83 5.36 15.19
N ILE A 35 25.78 4.06 14.89
CA ILE A 35 26.22 2.98 15.79
C ILE A 35 27.29 2.10 15.12
N LYS A 36 28.03 1.33 15.91
CA LYS A 36 28.96 0.34 15.36
C LYS A 36 28.22 -0.93 14.91
N ALA A 37 28.67 -1.60 13.85
CA ALA A 37 28.06 -2.83 13.34
C ALA A 37 27.83 -3.91 14.42
N PRO A 38 28.75 -4.19 15.38
CA PRO A 38 28.47 -5.12 16.49
C PRO A 38 27.28 -4.71 17.36
N SER A 39 26.98 -3.41 17.48
CA SER A 39 25.80 -2.94 18.22
C SER A 39 24.52 -3.17 17.44
N LEU A 40 24.55 -3.09 16.10
CA LEU A 40 23.41 -3.41 15.25
C LEU A 40 23.05 -4.91 15.38
N TYR A 41 24.04 -5.80 15.39
CA TYR A 41 23.81 -7.24 15.55
C TYR A 41 23.18 -7.66 16.88
N LYS A 42 23.19 -6.79 17.92
CA LYS A 42 22.40 -7.00 19.15
C LYS A 42 20.90 -6.82 18.93
N HIS A 43 20.48 -6.17 17.85
CA HIS A 43 19.08 -5.87 17.53
C HIS A 43 18.53 -6.74 16.41
N TYR A 44 19.37 -7.06 15.41
CA TYR A 44 19.01 -7.82 14.21
C TYR A 44 20.15 -8.75 13.81
N SER A 45 19.84 -9.98 13.45
CA SER A 45 20.83 -10.99 13.01
C SER A 45 21.48 -10.68 11.66
N GLY A 46 20.97 -9.73 10.90
CA GLY A 46 21.49 -9.30 9.61
C GLY A 46 20.51 -8.45 8.82
N LYS A 47 20.89 -8.11 7.59
CA LYS A 47 20.08 -7.28 6.67
C LYS A 47 18.69 -7.86 6.43
N ARG A 48 18.59 -9.18 6.27
CA ARG A 48 17.30 -9.87 6.09
C ARG A 48 16.37 -9.68 7.28
N ALA A 49 16.84 -9.85 8.49
CA ALA A 49 16.01 -9.66 9.69
C ALA A 49 15.51 -8.21 9.86
N ILE A 50 16.30 -7.22 9.40
CA ILE A 50 15.87 -5.82 9.35
C ILE A 50 14.73 -5.66 8.34
N PHE A 51 14.88 -6.25 7.16
CA PHE A 51 13.86 -6.21 6.11
C PHE A 51 12.55 -6.89 6.55
N ASP A 52 12.64 -8.08 7.16
CA ASP A 52 11.46 -8.77 7.72
C ASP A 52 10.73 -7.89 8.75
N GLY A 53 11.47 -7.18 9.60
CA GLY A 53 10.88 -6.22 10.53
C GLY A 53 10.21 -5.03 9.85
N ILE A 54 10.71 -4.58 8.70
CA ILE A 54 10.07 -3.54 7.87
C ILE A 54 8.77 -4.08 7.27
N VAL A 55 8.77 -5.30 6.73
CA VAL A 55 7.57 -5.95 6.16
C VAL A 55 6.49 -6.10 7.23
N HIS A 56 6.80 -6.61 8.41
CA HIS A 56 5.85 -6.70 9.52
C HIS A 56 5.25 -5.34 9.93
N GLN A 57 6.07 -4.29 9.90
CA GLN A 57 5.56 -2.95 10.17
C GLN A 57 4.59 -2.48 9.06
N MET A 58 4.88 -2.83 7.80
CA MET A 58 4.00 -2.55 6.66
C MET A 58 2.65 -3.26 6.82
N GLU A 59 2.65 -4.57 7.07
CA GLU A 59 1.45 -5.39 7.26
C GLU A 59 0.56 -4.84 8.39
N ALA A 60 1.18 -4.47 9.53
CA ALA A 60 0.44 -3.90 10.65
C ALA A 60 -0.22 -2.56 10.31
N ARG A 61 0.43 -1.71 9.50
CA ARG A 61 -0.11 -0.42 9.06
C ARG A 61 -1.25 -0.59 8.06
N ASP A 62 -1.10 -1.51 7.12
CA ASP A 62 -2.10 -1.82 6.10
C ASP A 62 -3.39 -2.32 6.75
N LEU A 63 -3.28 -3.29 7.67
CA LEU A 63 -4.42 -3.80 8.44
C LEU A 63 -5.10 -2.70 9.28
N GLN A 64 -4.31 -1.86 9.95
CA GLN A 64 -4.85 -0.74 10.74
C GLN A 64 -5.63 0.23 9.86
N GLN A 65 -5.15 0.51 8.65
CA GLN A 65 -5.83 1.40 7.72
C GLN A 65 -7.13 0.79 7.19
N ALA A 66 -7.12 -0.47 6.77
CA ALA A 66 -8.32 -1.18 6.34
C ALA A 66 -9.41 -1.14 7.43
N ARG A 67 -9.06 -1.44 8.69
CA ARG A 67 -9.98 -1.35 9.84
C ARG A 67 -10.51 0.06 10.07
N ARG A 68 -9.64 1.08 9.99
CA ARG A 68 -10.04 2.48 10.18
C ARG A 68 -11.14 2.93 9.20
N TYR A 69 -11.09 2.44 7.98
CA TYR A 69 -12.07 2.75 6.93
C TYR A 69 -13.16 1.69 6.81
N GLN A 70 -13.18 0.71 7.71
CA GLN A 70 -14.14 -0.41 7.70
C GLN A 70 -14.22 -1.07 6.31
N MET A 71 -13.06 -1.24 5.69
CA MET A 71 -12.98 -1.92 4.41
C MET A 71 -13.10 -3.43 4.61
N PRO A 72 -13.76 -4.16 3.69
CA PRO A 72 -13.86 -5.61 3.75
C PRO A 72 -12.47 -6.26 3.85
N GLU A 73 -12.30 -7.25 4.73
CA GLU A 73 -11.10 -8.06 4.78
C GLU A 73 -11.21 -9.21 3.77
N GLU A 74 -10.11 -9.56 3.07
CA GLU A 74 -10.10 -10.60 2.04
C GLU A 74 -10.66 -11.96 2.54
N ASN A 75 -10.44 -12.29 3.83
CA ASN A 75 -10.87 -13.55 4.44
C ASN A 75 -12.05 -13.40 5.41
N GLY A 76 -12.60 -12.19 5.56
CA GLY A 76 -13.66 -11.88 6.50
C GLY A 76 -13.31 -12.20 7.96
N THR A 77 -13.62 -11.28 8.88
CA THR A 77 -13.57 -11.55 10.32
C THR A 77 -15.00 -11.53 10.89
N ALA A 78 -15.18 -11.99 12.15
CA ALA A 78 -16.47 -11.90 12.84
C ALA A 78 -16.96 -10.44 12.99
N GLU A 79 -16.02 -9.47 12.97
CA GLU A 79 -16.32 -8.03 13.06
C GLU A 79 -16.54 -7.38 11.69
N ASN A 80 -16.07 -8.03 10.60
CA ASN A 80 -16.21 -7.55 9.22
C ASN A 80 -16.33 -8.77 8.27
N PRO A 81 -17.52 -9.39 8.20
CA PRO A 81 -17.72 -10.63 7.46
C PRO A 81 -17.43 -10.46 5.97
N ALA A 82 -16.81 -11.48 5.38
CA ALA A 82 -16.62 -11.57 3.94
C ALA A 82 -17.98 -11.44 3.24
N GLY A 83 -18.16 -10.41 2.42
CA GLY A 83 -19.42 -10.12 1.71
C GLY A 83 -20.11 -8.82 2.13
N GLU A 84 -19.61 -8.11 3.14
CA GLU A 84 -20.09 -6.75 3.40
C GLU A 84 -19.61 -5.81 2.28
N THR A 85 -20.57 -5.18 1.60
CA THR A 85 -20.26 -4.29 0.46
C THR A 85 -19.78 -2.94 0.97
N ALA A 86 -18.56 -2.54 0.63
CA ALA A 86 -18.10 -1.18 0.90
C ALA A 86 -18.87 -0.18 0.02
N THR A 87 -19.35 0.91 0.61
CA THR A 87 -19.95 1.99 -0.17
C THR A 87 -18.88 2.70 -1.02
N MET A 88 -19.27 3.24 -2.18
CA MET A 88 -18.35 4.03 -3.02
C MET A 88 -17.70 5.18 -2.26
N GLU A 89 -18.42 5.79 -1.31
CA GLU A 89 -17.86 6.83 -0.44
C GLU A 89 -16.71 6.31 0.42
N ARG A 90 -16.88 5.12 1.04
CA ARG A 90 -15.83 4.45 1.83
C ARG A 90 -14.63 4.08 0.96
N VAL A 91 -14.88 3.51 -0.22
CA VAL A 91 -13.82 3.17 -1.19
C VAL A 91 -13.02 4.41 -1.58
N CYS A 92 -13.70 5.51 -1.93
CA CYS A 92 -13.03 6.76 -2.26
C CYS A 92 -12.26 7.35 -1.06
N ALA A 93 -12.83 7.32 0.15
CA ALA A 93 -12.17 7.82 1.35
C ALA A 93 -10.92 7.01 1.70
N PHE A 94 -11.01 5.68 1.63
CA PHE A 94 -9.88 4.76 1.81
C PHE A 94 -8.79 5.02 0.78
N SER A 95 -9.14 5.08 -0.50
CA SER A 95 -8.16 5.29 -1.58
C SER A 95 -7.45 6.65 -1.48
N ARG A 96 -8.16 7.72 -1.08
CA ARG A 96 -7.53 9.03 -0.80
C ARG A 96 -6.54 8.98 0.36
N ALA A 97 -6.91 8.29 1.43
CA ALA A 97 -6.02 8.12 2.57
C ALA A 97 -4.80 7.29 2.20
N GLN A 98 -5.02 6.19 1.49
CA GLN A 98 -3.95 5.34 0.98
C GLN A 98 -2.99 6.13 0.07
N PHE A 99 -3.52 6.93 -0.86
CA PHE A 99 -2.68 7.77 -1.71
C PHE A 99 -1.80 8.72 -0.91
N ARG A 100 -2.37 9.43 0.08
CA ARG A 100 -1.59 10.32 0.96
C ARG A 100 -0.53 9.58 1.74
N ASP A 101 -0.86 8.45 2.31
CA ASP A 101 0.09 7.65 3.08
C ASP A 101 1.23 7.15 2.19
N TRP A 102 0.94 6.64 1.00
CA TRP A 102 1.95 6.15 0.06
C TRP A 102 2.80 7.27 -0.59
N THR A 103 2.39 8.54 -0.47
CA THR A 103 3.13 9.68 -1.02
C THR A 103 3.81 10.52 0.08
N GLU A 104 3.14 10.78 1.20
CA GLU A 104 3.57 11.74 2.22
C GLU A 104 4.20 11.07 3.44
N ASP A 105 3.77 9.86 3.84
CA ASP A 105 4.40 9.13 4.94
C ASP A 105 5.78 8.65 4.52
N LYS A 106 6.80 8.99 5.33
CA LYS A 106 8.21 8.68 5.03
C LYS A 106 8.49 7.18 4.95
N PHE A 107 7.79 6.37 5.74
CA PHE A 107 7.97 4.92 5.72
C PHE A 107 7.32 4.31 4.48
N LEU A 108 6.06 4.61 4.24
CA LEU A 108 5.28 4.02 3.14
C LEU A 108 5.79 4.47 1.76
N SER A 109 6.14 5.74 1.59
CA SER A 109 6.72 6.24 0.34
C SER A 109 8.07 5.59 0.01
N ARG A 110 8.92 5.36 1.02
CA ARG A 110 10.19 4.65 0.84
C ARG A 110 9.97 3.16 0.55
N PHE A 111 9.02 2.52 1.23
CA PHE A 111 8.66 1.13 0.98
C PHE A 111 8.19 0.93 -0.47
N ARG A 112 7.28 1.79 -0.95
CA ARG A 112 6.85 1.80 -2.35
C ARG A 112 8.01 1.95 -3.33
N ARG A 113 8.90 2.95 -3.11
CA ARG A 113 10.06 3.20 -3.98
C ARG A 113 11.02 2.01 -4.00
N MET A 114 11.31 1.42 -2.85
CA MET A 114 12.13 0.20 -2.76
C MET A 114 11.52 -0.92 -3.60
N LEU A 115 10.24 -1.23 -3.45
CA LEU A 115 9.57 -2.27 -4.24
C LEU A 115 9.59 -1.95 -5.73
N THR A 116 9.39 -0.66 -6.12
CA THR A 116 9.44 -0.22 -7.51
C THR A 116 10.83 -0.46 -8.14
N LEU A 117 11.91 -0.26 -7.39
CA LEU A 117 13.27 -0.50 -7.89
C LEU A 117 13.60 -2.00 -8.00
N GLU A 118 13.10 -2.80 -7.07
CA GLU A 118 13.52 -4.20 -6.90
C GLU A 118 12.60 -5.20 -7.61
N GLN A 119 11.40 -4.83 -8.06
CA GLN A 119 10.42 -5.74 -8.67
C GLN A 119 10.96 -6.53 -9.86
N TYR A 120 11.93 -6.00 -10.59
CA TYR A 120 12.54 -6.66 -11.75
C TYR A 120 13.81 -7.46 -11.42
N ARG A 121 14.27 -7.40 -10.17
CA ARG A 121 15.55 -7.99 -9.74
C ARG A 121 15.38 -9.10 -8.72
N ASP A 122 14.32 -9.05 -7.93
CA ASP A 122 14.07 -9.97 -6.83
C ASP A 122 12.62 -10.49 -6.89
N PRO A 123 12.41 -11.82 -7.02
CA PRO A 123 11.08 -12.40 -7.10
C PRO A 123 10.21 -12.19 -5.86
N GLU A 124 10.79 -12.04 -4.67
CA GLU A 124 10.06 -11.74 -3.44
C GLU A 124 9.56 -10.30 -3.45
N MET A 125 10.43 -9.36 -3.86
CA MET A 125 10.05 -7.96 -4.02
C MET A 125 9.00 -7.77 -5.12
N ALA A 126 9.08 -8.56 -6.21
CA ALA A 126 8.05 -8.57 -7.25
C ALA A 126 6.68 -9.00 -6.71
N ARG A 127 6.63 -10.07 -5.87
CA ARG A 127 5.37 -10.50 -5.24
C ARG A 127 4.80 -9.44 -4.30
N MET A 128 5.65 -8.78 -3.50
CA MET A 128 5.21 -7.67 -2.64
C MET A 128 4.74 -6.46 -3.46
N TYR A 129 5.43 -6.15 -4.56
CA TYR A 129 4.99 -5.10 -5.47
C TYR A 129 3.60 -5.41 -6.03
N ASP A 130 3.37 -6.64 -6.48
CA ASP A 130 2.07 -7.09 -6.96
C ASP A 130 1.01 -6.99 -5.87
N GLN A 131 1.32 -7.45 -4.67
CA GLN A 131 0.39 -7.45 -3.53
C GLN A 131 -0.03 -6.03 -3.13
N TYR A 132 0.90 -5.09 -3.04
CA TYR A 132 0.62 -3.77 -2.48
C TYR A 132 0.32 -2.69 -3.53
N LEU A 133 0.80 -2.85 -4.77
CA LEU A 133 0.82 -1.75 -5.75
C LEU A 133 0.22 -2.10 -7.12
N SER A 134 0.02 -3.35 -7.49
CA SER A 134 -0.49 -3.69 -8.81
C SER A 134 -1.65 -4.70 -8.78
N ALA A 135 -1.41 -5.97 -8.84
CA ALA A 135 -2.45 -7.00 -8.94
C ALA A 135 -3.37 -7.06 -7.69
N GLY A 136 -2.81 -6.89 -6.50
CA GLY A 136 -3.56 -6.90 -5.24
C GLY A 136 -4.65 -5.83 -5.18
N PRO A 137 -4.33 -4.53 -5.29
CA PRO A 137 -5.34 -3.46 -5.30
C PRO A 137 -6.40 -3.63 -6.39
N VAL A 138 -6.01 -4.06 -7.60
CA VAL A 138 -6.96 -4.32 -8.69
C VAL A 138 -7.87 -5.49 -8.35
N GLY A 139 -7.32 -6.60 -7.80
CA GLY A 139 -8.09 -7.76 -7.36
C GLY A 139 -9.09 -7.39 -6.27
N TYR A 140 -8.64 -6.68 -5.26
CA TYR A 140 -9.45 -6.21 -4.15
C TYR A 140 -10.63 -5.33 -4.61
N LEU A 141 -10.37 -4.33 -5.45
CA LEU A 141 -11.42 -3.49 -6.01
C LEU A 141 -12.35 -4.26 -6.95
N THR A 142 -11.84 -5.26 -7.68
CA THR A 142 -12.68 -6.16 -8.49
C THR A 142 -13.71 -6.87 -7.63
N ASP A 143 -13.32 -7.40 -6.47
CA ASP A 143 -14.23 -8.09 -5.57
C ASP A 143 -15.25 -7.12 -4.92
N ILE A 144 -14.83 -5.89 -4.59
CA ILE A 144 -15.75 -4.85 -4.11
C ILE A 144 -16.78 -4.44 -5.18
N PHE A 145 -16.38 -4.30 -6.44
CA PHE A 145 -17.27 -3.86 -7.52
C PHE A 145 -18.13 -4.99 -8.11
N ARG A 146 -17.73 -6.25 -7.91
CA ARG A 146 -18.41 -7.43 -8.47
C ARG A 146 -19.92 -7.49 -8.21
N PRO A 147 -20.44 -7.14 -7.01
CA PRO A 147 -21.87 -7.16 -6.75
C PRO A 147 -22.68 -6.14 -7.57
N GLY A 148 -22.07 -5.10 -8.08
CA GLY A 148 -22.72 -4.00 -8.84
C GLY A 148 -22.76 -4.21 -10.35
N VAL A 149 -22.20 -5.30 -10.89
CA VAL A 149 -22.05 -5.56 -12.34
C VAL A 149 -22.35 -7.01 -12.70
N ASP A 150 -22.56 -7.30 -14.00
CA ASP A 150 -22.99 -8.60 -14.48
C ASP A 150 -21.85 -9.63 -14.51
N SER A 151 -20.61 -9.22 -14.69
CA SER A 151 -19.47 -10.13 -14.83
C SER A 151 -18.26 -9.72 -13.99
N ARG A 152 -17.38 -10.70 -13.66
CA ARG A 152 -16.10 -10.44 -13.01
C ARG A 152 -15.15 -9.65 -13.93
N GLU A 153 -15.26 -9.85 -15.22
CA GLU A 153 -14.45 -9.12 -16.21
C GLU A 153 -14.80 -7.64 -16.21
N GLU A 154 -16.08 -7.29 -16.21
CA GLU A 154 -16.56 -5.92 -16.09
C GLU A 154 -16.11 -5.27 -14.77
N ALA A 155 -16.28 -5.98 -13.66
CA ALA A 155 -15.77 -5.51 -12.35
C ALA A 155 -14.27 -5.21 -12.39
N ARG A 156 -13.48 -6.06 -13.07
CA ARG A 156 -12.04 -5.86 -13.23
C ARG A 156 -11.70 -4.65 -14.09
N LEU A 157 -12.43 -4.43 -15.19
CA LEU A 157 -12.24 -3.24 -16.03
C LEU A 157 -12.55 -1.96 -15.25
N LEU A 158 -13.60 -1.96 -14.44
CA LEU A 158 -13.92 -0.85 -13.56
C LEU A 158 -12.86 -0.64 -12.47
N ALA A 159 -12.34 -1.72 -11.88
CA ALA A 159 -11.24 -1.63 -10.92
C ALA A 159 -9.98 -1.03 -11.54
N LEU A 160 -9.63 -1.42 -12.77
CA LEU A 160 -8.53 -0.83 -13.53
C LEU A 160 -8.79 0.65 -13.86
N ALA A 161 -9.99 1.01 -14.27
CA ALA A 161 -10.36 2.39 -14.56
C ALA A 161 -10.33 3.27 -13.30
N PHE A 162 -10.70 2.74 -12.14
CA PHE A 162 -10.66 3.43 -10.86
C PHE A 162 -9.22 3.61 -10.35
N TYR A 163 -8.44 2.52 -10.30
CA TYR A 163 -7.11 2.48 -9.68
C TYR A 163 -6.00 2.99 -10.60
N GLY A 164 -6.10 2.79 -11.90
CA GLY A 164 -5.04 3.14 -12.86
C GLY A 164 -4.55 4.59 -12.76
N PRO A 165 -5.42 5.60 -12.71
CA PRO A 165 -5.01 6.99 -12.48
C PRO A 165 -4.30 7.21 -11.14
N MET A 166 -4.74 6.57 -10.05
CA MET A 166 -4.07 6.64 -8.75
C MET A 166 -2.64 6.08 -8.84
N PHE A 167 -2.47 4.95 -9.51
CA PHE A 167 -1.16 4.34 -9.73
C PHE A 167 -0.22 5.26 -10.52
N LEU A 168 -0.72 5.90 -11.59
CA LEU A 168 0.06 6.89 -12.36
C LEU A 168 0.42 8.11 -11.51
N LEU A 169 -0.50 8.56 -10.67
CA LEU A 169 -0.32 9.74 -9.84
C LEU A 169 0.78 9.57 -8.79
N TYR A 170 1.14 8.33 -8.37
CA TYR A 170 2.33 8.09 -7.55
C TYR A 170 3.60 8.55 -8.26
N SER A 171 3.77 8.21 -9.53
CA SER A 171 4.93 8.62 -10.32
C SER A 171 4.96 10.12 -10.58
N LEU A 172 3.81 10.72 -10.85
CA LEU A 172 3.70 12.17 -11.04
C LEU A 172 4.02 12.94 -9.75
N TYR A 173 3.55 12.44 -8.60
CA TYR A 173 3.89 13.02 -7.30
C TYR A 173 5.41 12.96 -7.02
N ASP A 174 6.04 11.82 -7.30
CA ASP A 174 7.49 11.66 -7.16
C ASP A 174 8.29 12.57 -8.10
N SER A 175 7.72 12.92 -9.26
CA SER A 175 8.29 13.87 -10.22
C SER A 175 8.04 15.35 -9.85
N GLY A 176 7.33 15.60 -8.73
CA GLY A 176 7.06 16.95 -8.23
C GLY A 176 5.69 17.53 -8.61
N GLU A 177 4.75 16.75 -9.16
CA GLU A 177 3.37 17.20 -9.41
C GLU A 177 2.63 17.44 -8.09
N ARG A 178 2.53 18.71 -7.70
CA ARG A 178 1.93 19.12 -6.43
C ARG A 178 0.41 18.98 -6.39
N ASN A 179 -0.24 18.91 -7.56
CA ASN A 179 -1.69 18.77 -7.67
C ASN A 179 -2.15 17.31 -7.73
N ALA A 180 -1.27 16.32 -7.56
CA ALA A 180 -1.58 14.90 -7.70
C ALA A 180 -2.78 14.47 -6.83
N ALA A 181 -2.84 14.89 -5.57
CA ALA A 181 -3.97 14.59 -4.68
C ALA A 181 -5.29 15.23 -5.18
N ALA A 182 -5.26 16.47 -5.65
CA ALA A 182 -6.44 17.13 -6.19
C ALA A 182 -6.90 16.53 -7.53
N LEU A 183 -5.96 16.00 -8.33
CA LEU A 183 -6.29 15.23 -9.54
C LEU A 183 -6.98 13.91 -9.18
N LEU A 184 -6.48 13.21 -8.17
CA LEU A 184 -7.11 11.99 -7.66
C LEU A 184 -8.52 12.27 -7.14
N ASP A 185 -8.72 13.33 -6.34
CA ASP A 185 -10.04 13.70 -5.82
C ASP A 185 -11.05 13.94 -6.95
N ARG A 186 -10.66 14.65 -8.00
CA ARG A 186 -11.51 14.89 -9.16
C ARG A 186 -11.83 13.62 -9.94
N HIS A 187 -10.82 12.76 -10.12
CA HIS A 187 -11.02 11.47 -10.76
C HIS A 187 -12.03 10.61 -9.99
N MET A 188 -11.87 10.46 -8.67
CA MET A 188 -12.76 9.65 -7.83
C MET A 188 -14.18 10.20 -7.79
N ALA A 189 -14.33 11.53 -7.70
CA ALA A 189 -15.65 12.16 -7.72
C ALA A 189 -16.37 11.95 -9.06
N ARG A 190 -15.63 12.03 -10.17
CA ARG A 190 -16.14 11.72 -11.51
C ARG A 190 -16.54 10.26 -11.65
N PHE A 191 -15.67 9.34 -11.26
CA PHE A 191 -15.91 7.90 -11.32
C PHE A 191 -17.17 7.51 -10.52
N ALA A 192 -17.30 8.01 -9.28
CA ALA A 192 -18.47 7.75 -8.44
C ALA A 192 -19.76 8.26 -9.07
N LYS A 193 -19.72 9.42 -9.76
CA LYS A 193 -20.89 9.97 -10.48
C LYS A 193 -21.26 9.17 -11.71
N GLU A 194 -20.27 8.66 -12.44
CA GLU A 194 -20.48 7.86 -13.67
C GLU A 194 -20.94 6.42 -13.36
N HIS A 195 -20.65 5.90 -12.14
CA HIS A 195 -20.97 4.53 -11.75
C HIS A 195 -21.79 4.43 -10.43
N PRO A 196 -23.00 5.02 -10.38
CA PRO A 196 -23.82 5.04 -9.17
C PRO A 196 -24.25 3.64 -8.71
N ALA A 197 -24.38 2.67 -9.63
CA ALA A 197 -24.74 1.29 -9.32
C ALA A 197 -23.70 0.54 -8.47
N LEU A 198 -22.42 0.97 -8.50
CA LEU A 198 -21.37 0.41 -7.64
C LEU A 198 -21.51 0.84 -6.17
N ALA A 199 -22.32 1.87 -5.91
CA ALA A 199 -22.53 2.46 -4.59
C ALA A 199 -23.70 1.83 -3.79
N VAL A 200 -24.49 0.96 -4.39
CA VAL A 200 -25.78 0.55 -3.81
C VAL A 200 -25.94 -0.95 -3.80
N ARG A 201 -25.51 -1.58 -2.72
CA ARG A 201 -26.22 -2.72 -2.11
C ARG A 201 -26.00 -2.69 -0.59
N THR A 202 -26.59 -1.69 0.08
CA THR A 202 -27.00 -1.84 1.46
C THR A 202 -28.34 -2.55 1.46
N GLN A 203 -28.39 -3.71 2.12
CA GLN A 203 -29.60 -4.37 2.64
C GLN A 203 -30.78 -4.51 1.66
N LYS A 204 -30.97 -5.68 1.12
CA LYS A 204 -32.32 -6.22 1.06
C LYS A 204 -32.70 -6.64 2.48
N GLU A 205 -33.66 -5.92 3.05
CA GLU A 205 -34.45 -6.33 4.18
C GLU A 205 -34.93 -7.77 3.96
N GLY A 206 -34.57 -8.65 4.90
CA GLY A 206 -35.18 -9.97 5.05
C GLY A 206 -36.25 -9.91 6.11
#